data_42be87bf0bac289a833c922a336eb136
#
_entry.id   42be87bf0bac289a833c922a336eb136
#
_cell.length_a   1.000
_cell.length_b   1.000
_cell.length_c   1.000
_cell.angle_alpha   90.00
_cell.angle_beta   90.00
_cell.angle_gamma   90.00
#
_symmetry.space_group_name_H-M   'P 1'
#
loop_
_entity.id
_entity.type
_entity.pdbx_description
1 polymer ?
#
loop_
_entity_poly.entity_id
_entity_poly.type
_entity_poly.pdbx_seq_one_letter_code
_entity_poly.pdbx_strand_id
1 'polypeptide(L)'
;AVELGKVMGARVIAAASTDEKLDFVKQYHPDATINYGDGELKEKVKALTNDRGADVIYDPVGGDLFDQSCRCINWNGRLLVIGFTSGRIPEYKANLALLKGSSMVGVFLGRFRKEEPEAYEQNLNELLEMYAAGKLNPIVTQSFPKEEYVKAFNIFTQRQAKGKVTLEFKSE
;
A
#
# COMPACT_ATOMS: atom_id res chain seq x y z
N ALA A 1 1.39 -1.04 -5.05
CA ALA A 1 0.13 -1.77 -4.73
C ALA A 1 -0.97 -1.43 -5.73
N VAL A 2 -1.29 -0.13 -5.95
CA VAL A 2 -2.37 0.28 -6.89
C VAL A 2 -2.12 -0.29 -8.28
N GLU A 3 -0.95 -0.06 -8.86
CA GLU A 3 -0.59 -0.53 -10.19
C GLU A 3 -0.69 -2.06 -10.32
N LEU A 4 -0.10 -2.79 -9.39
CA LEU A 4 -0.20 -4.26 -9.36
C LEU A 4 -1.65 -4.73 -9.23
N GLY A 5 -2.44 -4.11 -8.37
CA GLY A 5 -3.86 -4.45 -8.24
C GLY A 5 -4.61 -4.30 -9.57
N LYS A 6 -4.34 -3.24 -10.33
CA LYS A 6 -4.93 -3.03 -11.68
C LYS A 6 -4.46 -4.09 -12.68
N VAL A 7 -3.16 -4.39 -12.72
CA VAL A 7 -2.60 -5.45 -13.59
C VAL A 7 -3.21 -6.82 -13.28
N MET A 8 -3.48 -7.10 -12.01
CA MET A 8 -4.14 -8.33 -11.55
C MET A 8 -5.67 -8.35 -11.79
N GLY A 9 -6.23 -7.28 -12.37
CA GLY A 9 -7.66 -7.18 -12.68
C GLY A 9 -8.56 -6.82 -11.49
N ALA A 10 -8.00 -6.37 -10.38
CA ALA A 10 -8.77 -5.96 -9.22
C ALA A 10 -9.47 -4.60 -9.47
N ARG A 11 -10.63 -4.40 -8.85
CA ARG A 11 -11.18 -3.07 -8.62
C ARG A 11 -10.41 -2.42 -7.49
N VAL A 12 -9.68 -1.35 -7.78
CA VAL A 12 -8.75 -0.72 -6.84
C VAL A 12 -9.28 0.62 -6.33
N ILE A 13 -9.41 0.75 -5.02
CA ILE A 13 -9.68 2.01 -4.33
C ILE A 13 -8.36 2.46 -3.71
N ALA A 14 -7.79 3.56 -4.21
CA ALA A 14 -6.57 4.13 -3.66
C ALA A 14 -6.89 5.13 -2.55
N ALA A 15 -6.23 5.00 -1.40
CA ALA A 15 -6.42 5.89 -0.26
C ALA A 15 -5.11 6.61 0.11
N ALA A 16 -5.18 7.92 0.33
CA ALA A 16 -4.05 8.72 0.78
C ALA A 16 -4.51 9.87 1.70
N SER A 17 -3.55 10.50 2.38
CA SER A 17 -3.81 11.56 3.36
C SER A 17 -3.99 12.96 2.75
N THR A 18 -3.69 13.14 1.46
CA THR A 18 -3.80 14.43 0.77
C THR A 18 -4.23 14.22 -0.68
N ASP A 19 -4.92 15.23 -1.22
CA ASP A 19 -5.34 15.23 -2.62
C ASP A 19 -4.15 15.22 -3.58
N GLU A 20 -3.06 15.89 -3.24
CA GLU A 20 -1.82 15.90 -4.02
C GLU A 20 -1.23 14.48 -4.22
N LYS A 21 -1.30 13.62 -3.19
CA LYS A 21 -0.89 12.21 -3.31
C LYS A 21 -1.88 11.41 -4.15
N LEU A 22 -3.16 11.72 -4.04
CA LEU A 22 -4.18 11.07 -4.85
C LEU A 22 -4.05 11.46 -6.32
N ASP A 23 -3.76 12.72 -6.63
CA ASP A 23 -3.51 13.18 -8.00
C ASP A 23 -2.30 12.45 -8.61
N PHE A 24 -1.23 12.25 -7.83
CA PHE A 24 -0.11 11.42 -8.28
C PHE A 24 -0.53 9.97 -8.56
N VAL A 25 -1.39 9.39 -7.74
CA VAL A 25 -1.82 7.98 -7.87
C VAL A 25 -2.80 7.79 -9.05
N LYS A 26 -3.52 8.82 -9.50
CA LYS A 26 -4.45 8.76 -10.63
C LYS A 26 -3.80 8.26 -11.93
N GLN A 27 -2.50 8.48 -12.13
CA GLN A 27 -1.76 7.95 -13.30
C GLN A 27 -1.76 6.42 -13.38
N TYR A 28 -2.00 5.71 -12.28
CA TYR A 28 -2.14 4.25 -12.23
C TYR A 28 -3.59 3.77 -12.38
N HIS A 29 -4.50 4.67 -12.74
CA HIS A 29 -5.92 4.41 -13.04
C HIS A 29 -6.66 3.61 -11.96
N PRO A 30 -6.62 4.00 -10.67
CA PRO A 30 -7.49 3.41 -9.66
C PRO A 30 -8.95 3.65 -10.03
N ASP A 31 -9.85 2.73 -9.65
CA ASP A 31 -11.28 2.85 -9.95
C ASP A 31 -11.96 3.91 -9.06
N ALA A 32 -11.38 4.21 -7.92
CA ALA A 32 -11.78 5.31 -7.05
C ALA A 32 -10.62 5.76 -6.16
N THR A 33 -10.74 6.97 -5.61
CA THR A 33 -9.77 7.53 -4.66
C THR A 33 -10.45 7.99 -3.38
N ILE A 34 -9.76 7.87 -2.25
CA ILE A 34 -10.23 8.33 -0.94
C ILE A 34 -9.13 9.20 -0.30
N ASN A 35 -9.45 10.47 -0.05
CA ASN A 35 -8.69 11.27 0.89
C ASN A 35 -9.21 10.94 2.30
N TYR A 36 -8.33 10.40 3.15
CA TYR A 36 -8.65 10.08 4.55
C TYR A 36 -8.14 11.12 5.54
N GLY A 37 -7.68 12.27 5.05
CA GLY A 37 -7.17 13.36 5.90
C GLY A 37 -8.19 13.92 6.90
N ASP A 38 -9.48 13.76 6.62
CA ASP A 38 -10.61 14.09 7.50
C ASP A 38 -11.00 13.00 8.49
N GLY A 39 -10.37 11.81 8.42
CA GLY A 39 -10.64 10.70 9.34
C GLY A 39 -11.81 9.79 8.95
N GLU A 40 -12.42 9.96 7.78
CA GLU A 40 -13.65 9.24 7.37
C GLU A 40 -13.40 8.06 6.41
N LEU A 41 -12.28 7.35 6.56
CA LEU A 41 -11.93 6.23 5.68
C LEU A 41 -13.04 5.18 5.58
N LYS A 42 -13.57 4.76 6.73
CA LYS A 42 -14.57 3.70 6.82
C LYS A 42 -15.85 4.05 6.05
N GLU A 43 -16.35 5.25 6.26
CA GLU A 43 -17.59 5.75 5.64
C GLU A 43 -17.43 5.83 4.11
N LYS A 44 -16.29 6.35 3.65
CA LYS A 44 -15.98 6.49 2.23
C LYS A 44 -15.80 5.13 1.54
N VAL A 45 -15.12 4.17 2.19
CA VAL A 45 -15.02 2.80 1.65
C VAL A 45 -16.39 2.17 1.51
N LYS A 46 -17.24 2.29 2.53
CA LYS A 46 -18.61 1.74 2.50
C LYS A 46 -19.46 2.36 1.39
N ALA A 47 -19.42 3.68 1.24
CA ALA A 47 -20.12 4.37 0.17
C ALA A 47 -19.69 3.88 -1.22
N LEU A 48 -18.39 3.67 -1.44
CA LEU A 48 -17.85 3.17 -2.72
C LEU A 48 -18.10 1.69 -2.98
N THR A 49 -18.53 0.93 -1.97
CA THR A 49 -18.72 -0.52 -2.05
C THR A 49 -20.15 -0.98 -1.77
N ASN A 50 -21.13 -0.07 -1.84
CA ASN A 50 -22.53 -0.34 -1.50
C ASN A 50 -22.67 -1.02 -0.12
N ASP A 51 -22.02 -0.45 0.90
CA ASP A 51 -21.92 -0.93 2.29
C ASP A 51 -21.26 -2.31 2.48
N ARG A 52 -20.83 -3.00 1.43
CA ARG A 52 -20.18 -4.32 1.54
C ARG A 52 -18.82 -4.26 2.21
N GLY A 53 -18.06 -3.20 1.98
CA GLY A 53 -16.66 -3.08 2.40
C GLY A 53 -15.67 -3.61 1.35
N ALA A 54 -14.39 -3.56 1.67
CA ALA A 54 -13.30 -4.00 0.81
C ALA A 54 -12.95 -5.49 1.04
N ASP A 55 -12.74 -6.25 -0.03
CA ASP A 55 -12.40 -7.67 0.06
C ASP A 55 -10.95 -7.89 0.51
N VAL A 56 -10.06 -6.97 0.11
CA VAL A 56 -8.66 -6.94 0.53
C VAL A 56 -8.27 -5.52 0.89
N ILE A 57 -7.64 -5.33 2.04
CA ILE A 57 -7.08 -4.05 2.46
C ILE A 57 -5.57 -4.22 2.64
N TYR A 58 -4.78 -3.45 1.90
CA TYR A 58 -3.33 -3.38 2.00
C TYR A 58 -2.96 -2.20 2.91
N ASP A 59 -2.55 -2.48 4.15
CA ASP A 59 -2.30 -1.46 5.17
C ASP A 59 -0.81 -1.34 5.55
N PRO A 60 -0.07 -0.34 5.01
CA PRO A 60 1.28 -0.01 5.43
C PRO A 60 1.33 1.01 6.57
N VAL A 61 0.18 1.52 7.02
CA VAL A 61 0.10 2.70 7.90
C VAL A 61 -0.14 2.31 9.35
N GLY A 62 -1.07 1.40 9.59
CA GLY A 62 -1.48 1.04 10.95
C GLY A 62 -2.27 2.15 11.65
N GLY A 63 -2.20 2.19 12.98
CA GLY A 63 -2.84 3.23 13.78
C GLY A 63 -4.35 3.31 13.58
N ASP A 64 -4.89 4.52 13.50
CA ASP A 64 -6.33 4.77 13.38
C ASP A 64 -6.91 4.29 12.04
N LEU A 65 -6.08 4.25 10.98
CA LEU A 65 -6.50 3.70 9.69
C LEU A 65 -6.73 2.19 9.75
N PHE A 66 -5.90 1.46 10.51
CA PHE A 66 -6.14 0.05 10.78
C PHE A 66 -7.46 -0.17 11.53
N ASP A 67 -7.73 0.65 12.55
CA ASP A 67 -8.96 0.53 13.35
C ASP A 67 -10.21 0.76 12.48
N GLN A 68 -10.16 1.69 11.54
CA GLN A 68 -11.22 1.92 10.56
C GLN A 68 -11.30 0.80 9.52
N SER A 69 -10.16 0.31 9.05
CA SER A 69 -10.05 -0.81 8.09
C SER A 69 -10.75 -2.07 8.62
N CYS A 70 -10.55 -2.42 9.89
CA CYS A 70 -11.27 -3.52 10.53
C CYS A 70 -12.80 -3.38 10.49
N ARG A 71 -13.32 -2.15 10.38
CA ARG A 71 -14.76 -1.85 10.36
C ARG A 71 -15.35 -1.79 8.95
N CYS A 72 -14.53 -1.53 7.93
CA CYS A 72 -14.95 -1.48 6.52
C CYS A 72 -14.44 -2.63 5.67
N ILE A 73 -13.85 -3.67 6.28
CA ILE A 73 -13.56 -4.90 5.58
C ILE A 73 -14.85 -5.67 5.28
N ASN A 74 -14.91 -6.32 4.11
CA ASN A 74 -16.05 -7.14 3.70
C ASN A 74 -16.09 -8.47 4.45
N TRP A 75 -17.20 -9.19 4.31
CA TRP A 75 -17.31 -10.60 4.74
C TRP A 75 -16.25 -11.46 4.05
N ASN A 76 -15.55 -12.30 4.81
CA ASN A 76 -14.39 -13.09 4.35
C ASN A 76 -13.23 -12.26 3.80
N GLY A 77 -13.18 -10.96 4.08
CA GLY A 77 -12.12 -10.08 3.62
C GLY A 77 -10.78 -10.33 4.33
N ARG A 78 -9.69 -9.88 3.72
CA ARG A 78 -8.33 -9.99 4.23
C ARG A 78 -7.73 -8.62 4.49
N LEU A 79 -7.33 -8.36 5.73
CA LEU A 79 -6.57 -7.17 6.11
C LEU A 79 -5.07 -7.54 6.13
N LEU A 80 -4.32 -7.03 5.17
CA LEU A 80 -2.90 -7.29 5.02
C LEU A 80 -2.10 -6.28 5.84
N VAL A 81 -1.39 -6.75 6.86
CA VAL A 81 -0.53 -5.94 7.72
C VAL A 81 0.84 -5.85 7.08
N ILE A 82 1.17 -4.69 6.50
CA ILE A 82 2.41 -4.43 5.77
C ILE A 82 3.40 -3.64 6.63
N GLY A 83 2.91 -2.71 7.46
CA GLY A 83 3.75 -1.86 8.27
C GLY A 83 2.97 -0.91 9.17
N PHE A 84 3.70 -0.03 9.85
CA PHE A 84 3.17 0.86 10.89
C PHE A 84 3.74 2.27 10.75
N THR A 85 3.66 2.86 9.54
CA THR A 85 4.23 4.18 9.26
C THR A 85 3.56 5.32 10.03
N SER A 86 2.40 5.08 10.67
CA SER A 86 1.80 6.01 11.64
C SER A 86 2.61 6.13 12.93
N GLY A 87 3.47 5.15 13.25
CA GLY A 87 4.19 5.01 14.51
C GLY A 87 3.41 4.27 15.60
N ARG A 88 2.10 4.00 15.42
CA ARG A 88 1.28 3.23 16.35
C ARG A 88 1.01 1.83 15.83
N ILE A 89 1.45 0.81 16.58
CA ILE A 89 1.06 -0.59 16.34
C ILE A 89 -0.38 -0.75 16.85
N PRO A 90 -1.33 -1.13 15.99
CA PRO A 90 -2.74 -1.23 16.39
C PRO A 90 -3.03 -2.49 17.18
N GLU A 91 -4.11 -2.46 17.96
CA GLU A 91 -4.67 -3.64 18.63
C GLU A 91 -5.81 -4.22 17.78
N TYR A 92 -5.70 -5.50 17.43
CA TYR A 92 -6.76 -6.18 16.70
C TYR A 92 -7.82 -6.73 17.64
N LYS A 93 -9.04 -6.25 17.50
CA LYS A 93 -10.19 -6.71 18.28
C LYS A 93 -10.75 -8.00 17.67
N ALA A 94 -10.45 -9.14 18.28
CA ALA A 94 -10.82 -10.48 17.79
C ALA A 94 -12.33 -10.67 17.51
N ASN A 95 -13.20 -9.97 18.24
CA ASN A 95 -14.64 -10.00 17.99
C ASN A 95 -15.02 -9.44 16.60
N LEU A 96 -14.22 -8.53 16.01
CA LEU A 96 -14.46 -8.03 14.65
C LEU A 96 -14.15 -9.10 13.61
N ALA A 97 -13.12 -9.94 13.83
CA ALA A 97 -12.86 -11.09 12.98
C ALA A 97 -14.05 -12.07 12.99
N LEU A 98 -14.55 -12.40 14.18
CA LEU A 98 -15.71 -13.29 14.33
C LEU A 98 -16.94 -12.75 13.59
N LEU A 99 -17.28 -11.47 13.78
CA LEU A 99 -18.48 -10.86 13.22
C LEU A 99 -18.44 -10.73 11.69
N LYS A 100 -17.24 -10.63 11.10
CA LYS A 100 -17.04 -10.43 9.66
C LYS A 100 -16.49 -11.65 8.93
N GLY A 101 -16.14 -12.71 9.64
CA GLY A 101 -15.41 -13.85 9.05
C GLY A 101 -14.09 -13.45 8.42
N SER A 102 -13.55 -12.29 8.79
CA SER A 102 -12.37 -11.70 8.14
C SER A 102 -11.07 -12.24 8.73
N SER A 103 -9.99 -12.15 7.96
CA SER A 103 -8.64 -12.55 8.37
C SER A 103 -7.71 -11.35 8.45
N MET A 104 -6.88 -11.30 9.49
CA MET A 104 -5.70 -10.43 9.54
C MET A 104 -4.48 -11.26 9.13
N VAL A 105 -3.75 -10.79 8.11
CA VAL A 105 -2.63 -11.51 7.51
C VAL A 105 -1.38 -10.65 7.57
N GLY A 106 -0.34 -11.13 8.25
CA GLY A 106 0.97 -10.48 8.25
C GLY A 106 1.70 -10.71 6.92
N VAL A 107 2.28 -9.65 6.38
CA VAL A 107 3.08 -9.69 5.14
C VAL A 107 4.48 -9.17 5.44
N PHE A 108 5.41 -10.08 5.72
CA PHE A 108 6.78 -9.75 6.04
C PHE A 108 7.75 -10.24 4.95
N LEU A 109 8.03 -9.37 3.98
CA LEU A 109 8.86 -9.69 2.82
C LEU A 109 10.24 -10.25 3.21
N GLY A 110 10.88 -9.68 4.23
CA GLY A 110 12.20 -10.13 4.66
C GLY A 110 12.23 -11.58 5.13
N ARG A 111 11.20 -12.01 5.86
CA ARG A 111 11.05 -13.40 6.28
C ARG A 111 10.61 -14.31 5.13
N PHE A 112 9.67 -13.89 4.31
CA PHE A 112 9.23 -14.63 3.13
C PHE A 112 10.41 -14.99 2.22
N ARG A 113 11.30 -14.03 1.93
CA ARG A 113 12.53 -14.29 1.16
C ARG A 113 13.41 -15.38 1.78
N LYS A 114 13.44 -15.47 3.12
CA LYS A 114 14.28 -16.43 3.83
C LYS A 114 13.66 -17.82 3.92
N GLU A 115 12.36 -17.89 4.20
CA GLU A 115 11.64 -19.13 4.45
C GLU A 115 11.16 -19.78 3.13
N GLU A 116 10.89 -18.98 2.11
CA GLU A 116 10.33 -19.41 0.81
C GLU A 116 11.13 -18.80 -0.36
N PRO A 117 12.44 -19.07 -0.46
CA PRO A 117 13.32 -18.43 -1.43
C PRO A 117 12.90 -18.66 -2.89
N GLU A 118 12.45 -19.86 -3.23
CA GLU A 118 12.01 -20.20 -4.59
C GLU A 118 10.75 -19.41 -4.99
N ALA A 119 9.75 -19.31 -4.09
CA ALA A 119 8.56 -18.52 -4.34
C ALA A 119 8.87 -17.02 -4.41
N TYR A 120 9.84 -16.55 -3.61
CA TYR A 120 10.32 -15.17 -3.69
C TYR A 120 10.97 -14.88 -5.05
N GLU A 121 11.84 -15.76 -5.54
CA GLU A 121 12.50 -15.59 -6.85
C GLU A 121 11.48 -15.64 -7.99
N GLN A 122 10.52 -16.55 -7.93
CA GLN A 122 9.44 -16.59 -8.89
C GLN A 122 8.67 -15.27 -8.93
N ASN A 123 8.24 -14.75 -7.77
CA ASN A 123 7.53 -13.47 -7.68
C ASN A 123 8.38 -12.32 -8.25
N LEU A 124 9.68 -12.31 -8.00
CA LEU A 124 10.57 -11.28 -8.53
C LEU A 124 10.66 -11.35 -10.06
N ASN A 125 10.80 -12.55 -10.61
CA ASN A 125 10.87 -12.76 -12.06
C ASN A 125 9.55 -12.33 -12.73
N GLU A 126 8.40 -12.71 -12.18
CA GLU A 126 7.09 -12.27 -12.68
C GLU A 126 6.95 -10.72 -12.69
N LEU A 127 7.43 -10.04 -11.63
CA LEU A 127 7.44 -8.58 -11.57
C LEU A 127 8.34 -7.96 -12.64
N LEU A 128 9.53 -8.54 -12.89
CA LEU A 128 10.44 -8.09 -13.93
C LEU A 128 9.87 -8.32 -15.32
N GLU A 129 9.22 -9.44 -15.58
CA GLU A 129 8.51 -9.71 -16.82
C GLU A 129 7.36 -8.72 -17.06
N MET A 130 6.56 -8.42 -16.03
CA MET A 130 5.51 -7.40 -16.11
C MET A 130 6.10 -6.01 -16.44
N TYR A 131 7.23 -5.66 -15.83
CA TYR A 131 7.93 -4.42 -16.12
C TYR A 131 8.46 -4.40 -17.57
N ALA A 132 9.14 -5.45 -18.01
CA ALA A 132 9.68 -5.57 -19.37
C ALA A 132 8.56 -5.53 -20.44
N ALA A 133 7.38 -6.07 -20.11
CA ALA A 133 6.19 -6.02 -20.96
C ALA A 133 5.45 -4.67 -20.92
N GLY A 134 5.96 -3.66 -20.19
CA GLY A 134 5.33 -2.35 -20.03
C GLY A 134 4.03 -2.35 -19.21
N LYS A 135 3.74 -3.44 -18.48
CA LYS A 135 2.56 -3.54 -17.62
C LYS A 135 2.75 -2.83 -16.29
N LEU A 136 4.00 -2.65 -15.84
CA LEU A 136 4.38 -1.91 -14.64
C LEU A 136 5.30 -0.76 -15.02
N ASN A 137 5.06 0.40 -14.40
CA ASN A 137 5.89 1.58 -14.57
C ASN A 137 6.15 2.27 -13.21
N PRO A 138 7.04 1.73 -12.38
CA PRO A 138 7.38 2.32 -11.09
C PRO A 138 8.12 3.64 -11.31
N ILE A 139 7.46 4.75 -10.97
CA ILE A 139 7.98 6.08 -11.27
C ILE A 139 9.01 6.50 -10.21
N VAL A 140 10.21 6.87 -10.68
CA VAL A 140 11.21 7.60 -9.89
C VAL A 140 10.87 9.08 -9.96
N THR A 141 10.51 9.67 -8.83
CA THR A 141 10.11 11.10 -8.77
C THR A 141 11.25 12.02 -8.41
N GLN A 142 12.27 11.50 -7.74
CA GLN A 142 13.44 12.27 -7.31
C GLN A 142 14.67 11.38 -7.28
N SER A 143 15.79 11.93 -7.76
CA SER A 143 17.13 11.35 -7.65
C SER A 143 18.07 12.32 -6.95
N PHE A 144 18.93 11.81 -6.09
CA PHE A 144 19.93 12.59 -5.37
C PHE A 144 21.31 11.97 -5.54
N PRO A 145 22.40 12.77 -5.66
CA PRO A 145 23.74 12.24 -5.50
C PRO A 145 23.88 11.51 -4.14
N LYS A 146 24.69 10.46 -4.08
CA LYS A 146 24.86 9.68 -2.84
C LYS A 146 25.28 10.53 -1.63
N GLU A 147 26.02 11.62 -1.87
CA GLU A 147 26.46 12.57 -0.86
C GLU A 147 25.29 13.35 -0.22
N GLU A 148 24.16 13.45 -0.92
CA GLU A 148 22.94 14.12 -0.45
C GLU A 148 21.92 13.17 0.17
N TYR A 149 22.34 11.99 0.63
CA TYR A 149 21.45 10.98 1.20
C TYR A 149 20.53 11.51 2.31
N VAL A 150 21.02 12.50 3.12
CA VAL A 150 20.20 13.13 4.18
C VAL A 150 18.98 13.84 3.58
N LYS A 151 19.14 14.54 2.45
CA LYS A 151 18.01 15.18 1.76
C LYS A 151 17.01 14.12 1.26
N ALA A 152 17.49 13.02 0.68
CA ALA A 152 16.65 11.95 0.22
C ALA A 152 15.85 11.31 1.38
N PHE A 153 16.47 11.05 2.54
CA PHE A 153 15.78 10.55 3.72
C PHE A 153 14.74 11.54 4.27
N ASN A 154 15.02 12.85 4.22
CA ASN A 154 14.10 13.88 4.69
C ASN A 154 12.78 13.88 3.92
N ILE A 155 12.76 13.50 2.63
CA ILE A 155 11.54 13.33 1.85
C ILE A 155 10.59 12.33 2.51
N PHE A 156 11.12 11.24 3.08
CA PHE A 156 10.31 10.23 3.77
C PHE A 156 9.89 10.68 5.16
N THR A 157 10.81 11.25 5.96
CA THR A 157 10.50 11.70 7.33
C THR A 157 9.50 12.85 7.35
N GLN A 158 9.50 13.69 6.31
CA GLN A 158 8.52 14.76 6.11
C GLN A 158 7.25 14.32 5.37
N ARG A 159 7.10 13.02 5.06
CA ARG A 159 5.95 12.43 4.36
C ARG A 159 5.67 13.03 2.98
N GLN A 160 6.72 13.52 2.29
CA GLN A 160 6.62 14.14 0.97
C GLN A 160 6.82 13.15 -0.19
N ALA A 161 7.23 11.91 0.10
CA ALA A 161 7.44 10.90 -0.92
C ALA A 161 6.14 10.55 -1.67
N LYS A 162 6.18 10.62 -3.00
CA LYS A 162 5.06 10.26 -3.89
C LYS A 162 5.36 9.01 -4.74
N GLY A 163 6.57 8.86 -5.22
CA GLY A 163 7.07 7.73 -6.00
C GLY A 163 8.33 7.15 -5.38
N LYS A 164 9.22 6.63 -6.21
CA LYS A 164 10.53 6.17 -5.77
C LYS A 164 11.48 7.36 -5.64
N VAL A 165 12.30 7.33 -4.61
CA VAL A 165 13.43 8.25 -4.40
C VAL A 165 14.69 7.42 -4.50
N THR A 166 15.65 7.82 -5.35
CA THR A 166 16.88 7.08 -5.60
C THR A 166 18.12 7.87 -5.20
N LEU A 167 19.19 7.16 -4.90
CA LEU A 167 20.53 7.71 -4.77
C LEU A 167 21.36 7.29 -5.98
N GLU A 168 22.07 8.24 -6.59
CA GLU A 168 22.95 8.01 -7.72
C GLU A 168 24.38 7.82 -7.24
N PHE A 169 24.97 6.70 -7.64
CA PHE A 169 26.38 6.40 -7.44
C PHE A 169 27.09 6.63 -8.76
N LYS A 170 28.06 7.55 -8.81
CA LYS A 170 28.91 7.68 -10.01
C LYS A 170 29.68 6.39 -10.18
N SER A 171 29.62 5.80 -11.38
CA SER A 171 30.60 4.78 -11.80
C SER A 171 31.95 5.46 -11.87
N GLU A 172 32.96 4.93 -11.20
CA GLU A 172 34.36 5.30 -11.42
C GLU A 172 34.79 4.86 -12.82
#